data_39445b3f3c53a72301034a0d784c7bbd
#
_entry.id   39445b3f3c53a72301034a0d784c7bbd
#
_cell.length_a   1.000
_cell.length_b   1.000
_cell.length_c   1.000
_cell.angle_alpha   90.00
_cell.angle_beta   90.00
_cell.angle_gamma   90.00
#
_symmetry.space_group_name_H-M   'P 1'
#
loop_
_entity.id
_entity.type
_entity.pdbx_description
1 polymer ?
#
loop_
_entity_poly.entity_id
_entity_poly.type
_entity_poly.pdbx_seq_one_letter_code
_entity_poly.pdbx_strand_id
1 'polypeptide(L)'
;MENKIIVALDGISEMEALRIAKLLKGQVWGFKVNDLLFEGPGIIKKLKKFGNVFADAKLYDIPNTVANSVKRLALAGADMVTVHASGGIEMMRVAKENAGHSKILAVTVLTSFRGSQNKIVLKLAREAEKAGLDGIVCSGHELKYVSKISLLKVVPGIRPKDYNKKDDQKRTVTPKEAIKLGADYLVIGRPITKSKDPPQAFREM
;
A
#
# COMPACT_ATOMS: atom_id res chain seq x y z
N MET A 1 -2.12 11.73 13.12
CA MET A 1 -1.99 11.36 11.69
C MET A 1 -0.68 10.59 11.40
N GLU A 2 0.38 10.90 12.12
CA GLU A 2 1.75 10.41 11.87
C GLU A 2 1.87 8.89 11.71
N ASN A 3 1.26 8.11 12.60
CA ASN A 3 1.31 6.64 12.53
C ASN A 3 0.38 5.99 11.48
N LYS A 4 -0.21 6.76 10.56
CA LYS A 4 -1.10 6.26 9.49
C LYS A 4 -0.54 6.48 8.09
N ILE A 5 0.56 7.20 7.95
CA ILE A 5 1.13 7.53 6.63
C ILE A 5 2.21 6.52 6.25
N ILE A 6 2.06 5.97 5.06
CA ILE A 6 3.03 5.12 4.36
C ILE A 6 3.59 5.92 3.19
N VAL A 7 4.91 6.12 3.17
CA VAL A 7 5.56 6.86 2.07
C VAL A 7 5.90 5.91 0.94
N ALA A 8 5.33 6.15 -0.25
CA ALA A 8 5.64 5.35 -1.45
C ALA A 8 6.92 5.85 -2.11
N LEU A 9 7.91 4.96 -2.21
CA LEU A 9 9.25 5.22 -2.74
C LEU A 9 9.40 4.72 -4.19
N ASP A 10 8.31 4.78 -4.96
CA ASP A 10 8.28 4.26 -6.33
C ASP A 10 8.93 5.25 -7.33
N GLY A 11 9.62 4.76 -8.35
CA GLY A 11 10.19 5.54 -9.44
C GLY A 11 11.37 6.43 -9.02
N ILE A 12 12.10 6.04 -7.98
CA ILE A 12 13.34 6.68 -7.52
C ILE A 12 14.41 5.63 -7.27
N SER A 13 15.68 6.02 -7.28
CA SER A 13 16.77 5.09 -7.00
C SER A 13 16.78 4.58 -5.57
N GLU A 14 17.41 3.42 -5.32
CA GLU A 14 17.59 2.89 -3.96
C GLU A 14 18.26 3.92 -3.04
N MET A 15 19.29 4.62 -3.53
CA MET A 15 20.01 5.64 -2.76
C MET A 15 19.05 6.75 -2.29
N GLU A 16 18.21 7.25 -3.19
CA GLU A 16 17.23 8.30 -2.86
C GLU A 16 16.13 7.77 -1.92
N ALA A 17 15.67 6.54 -2.13
CA ALA A 17 14.70 5.89 -1.24
C ALA A 17 15.24 5.79 0.20
N LEU A 18 16.48 5.37 0.38
CA LEU A 18 17.12 5.29 1.70
C LEU A 18 17.37 6.67 2.31
N ARG A 19 17.70 7.69 1.50
CA ARG A 19 17.85 9.08 1.95
C ARG A 19 16.52 9.61 2.51
N ILE A 20 15.42 9.44 1.78
CA ILE A 20 14.08 9.88 2.21
C ILE A 20 13.66 9.09 3.47
N ALA A 21 13.87 7.78 3.49
CA ALA A 21 13.52 6.95 4.64
C ALA A 21 14.26 7.38 5.92
N LYS A 22 15.54 7.74 5.80
CA LYS A 22 16.33 8.27 6.91
C LYS A 22 15.78 9.60 7.44
N LEU A 23 15.37 10.52 6.55
CA LEU A 23 14.82 11.83 6.92
C LEU A 23 13.46 11.72 7.62
N LEU A 24 12.65 10.71 7.28
CA LEU A 24 11.30 10.53 7.82
C LEU A 24 11.21 9.47 8.91
N LYS A 25 12.35 8.93 9.36
CA LYS A 25 12.41 7.93 10.43
C LYS A 25 11.69 8.41 11.68
N GLY A 26 10.79 7.59 12.20
CA GLY A 26 9.99 7.87 13.40
C GLY A 26 8.82 8.84 13.21
N GLN A 27 8.67 9.45 12.03
CA GLN A 27 7.58 10.38 11.72
C GLN A 27 6.41 9.71 10.99
N VAL A 28 6.67 8.63 10.24
CA VAL A 28 5.69 7.91 9.44
C VAL A 28 5.53 6.47 9.94
N TRP A 29 4.45 5.79 9.56
CA TRP A 29 4.30 4.36 9.83
C TRP A 29 5.43 3.56 9.19
N GLY A 30 5.78 3.88 7.94
CA GLY A 30 6.83 3.22 7.19
C GLY A 30 6.81 3.56 5.70
N PHE A 31 7.40 2.67 4.91
CA PHE A 31 7.76 2.91 3.52
C PHE A 31 7.23 1.79 2.62
N LYS A 32 6.63 2.17 1.49
CA LYS A 32 6.17 1.25 0.45
C LYS A 32 7.19 1.19 -0.68
N VAL A 33 7.50 -0.01 -1.12
CA VAL A 33 8.32 -0.28 -2.31
C VAL A 33 7.56 -1.16 -3.30
N ASN A 34 7.68 -0.86 -4.58
CA ASN A 34 7.14 -1.65 -5.69
C ASN A 34 8.26 -2.00 -6.68
N ASP A 35 8.66 -1.07 -7.56
CA ASP A 35 9.68 -1.27 -8.59
C ASP A 35 11.06 -1.66 -8.03
N LEU A 36 11.48 -1.10 -6.91
CA LEU A 36 12.73 -1.49 -6.24
C LEU A 36 12.77 -2.97 -5.79
N LEU A 37 11.62 -3.66 -5.71
CA LEU A 37 11.58 -5.09 -5.44
C LEU A 37 12.19 -5.93 -6.58
N PHE A 38 12.21 -5.41 -7.81
CA PHE A 38 12.83 -6.08 -8.96
C PHE A 38 14.37 -6.09 -8.87
N GLU A 39 14.96 -5.24 -8.04
CA GLU A 39 16.39 -5.30 -7.69
C GLU A 39 16.68 -6.36 -6.61
N GLY A 40 15.63 -7.01 -6.10
CA GLY A 40 15.67 -8.05 -5.09
C GLY A 40 15.14 -7.61 -3.72
N PRO A 41 14.84 -8.57 -2.83
CA PRO A 41 14.22 -8.28 -1.53
C PRO A 41 15.18 -7.61 -0.52
N GLY A 42 16.43 -7.38 -0.88
CA GLY A 42 17.43 -6.71 -0.03
C GLY A 42 17.03 -5.29 0.38
N ILE A 43 16.29 -4.57 -0.46
CA ILE A 43 15.75 -3.23 -0.15
C ILE A 43 14.88 -3.25 1.11
N ILE A 44 14.11 -4.31 1.34
CA ILE A 44 13.25 -4.46 2.53
C ILE A 44 14.10 -4.41 3.80
N LYS A 45 15.19 -5.21 3.87
CA LYS A 45 16.12 -5.24 5.01
C LYS A 45 16.77 -3.88 5.27
N LYS A 46 17.09 -3.15 4.20
CA LYS A 46 17.71 -1.81 4.32
C LYS A 46 16.71 -0.80 4.90
N LEU A 47 15.46 -0.80 4.43
CA LEU A 47 14.40 0.12 4.87
C LEU A 47 13.90 -0.18 6.29
N LYS A 48 13.93 -1.45 6.73
CA LYS A 48 13.56 -1.84 8.11
C LYS A 48 14.34 -1.09 9.18
N LYS A 49 15.51 -0.56 8.88
CA LYS A 49 16.32 0.28 9.79
C LYS A 49 15.66 1.63 10.09
N PHE A 50 14.69 2.04 9.27
CA PHE A 50 14.06 3.36 9.34
C PHE A 50 12.58 3.30 9.70
N GLY A 51 11.90 2.15 9.53
CA GLY A 51 10.48 1.98 9.85
C GLY A 51 9.92 0.68 9.31
N ASN A 52 8.60 0.54 9.35
CA ASN A 52 7.91 -0.60 8.74
C ASN A 52 8.03 -0.58 7.21
N VAL A 53 7.94 -1.75 6.59
CA VAL A 53 8.07 -1.89 5.14
C VAL A 53 6.84 -2.57 4.55
N PHE A 54 6.24 -1.90 3.60
CA PHE A 54 5.15 -2.39 2.79
C PHE A 54 5.69 -2.82 1.41
N ALA A 55 5.81 -4.13 1.18
CA ALA A 55 6.16 -4.71 -0.11
C ALA A 55 4.92 -4.78 -1.02
N ASP A 56 4.75 -3.76 -1.86
CA ASP A 56 3.61 -3.63 -2.79
C ASP A 56 3.86 -4.43 -4.08
N ALA A 57 4.03 -5.76 -3.92
CA ALA A 57 4.42 -6.69 -4.98
C ALA A 57 3.28 -7.04 -5.94
N LYS A 58 2.01 -6.81 -5.54
CA LYS A 58 0.79 -7.10 -6.31
C LYS A 58 0.80 -8.49 -6.93
N LEU A 59 1.15 -9.51 -6.12
CA LEU A 59 1.30 -10.88 -6.59
C LEU A 59 0.00 -11.41 -7.20
N TYR A 60 0.14 -12.02 -8.38
CA TYR A 60 -0.96 -12.62 -9.12
C TYR A 60 -0.45 -13.79 -9.94
N ASP A 61 -0.59 -14.99 -9.42
CA ASP A 61 -0.08 -16.23 -10.01
C ASP A 61 -0.81 -17.42 -9.39
N ILE A 62 -0.49 -18.64 -9.77
CA ILE A 62 -1.02 -19.84 -9.13
C ILE A 62 -0.67 -19.85 -7.63
N PRO A 63 -1.50 -20.48 -6.76
CA PRO A 63 -1.37 -20.39 -5.31
C PRO A 63 0.03 -20.69 -4.76
N ASN A 64 0.66 -21.76 -5.25
CA ASN A 64 2.00 -22.17 -4.80
C ASN A 64 3.09 -21.13 -5.11
N THR A 65 3.04 -20.49 -6.28
CA THR A 65 3.99 -19.43 -6.67
C THR A 65 3.81 -18.21 -5.77
N VAL A 66 2.56 -17.82 -5.50
CA VAL A 66 2.24 -16.71 -4.61
C VAL A 66 2.70 -17.00 -3.18
N ALA A 67 2.46 -18.20 -2.65
CA ALA A 67 2.92 -18.64 -1.34
C ALA A 67 4.44 -18.46 -1.18
N ASN A 68 5.21 -18.99 -2.15
CA ASN A 68 6.67 -18.91 -2.14
C ASN A 68 7.15 -17.45 -2.18
N SER A 69 6.51 -16.61 -2.99
CA SER A 69 6.86 -15.18 -3.10
C SER A 69 6.55 -14.43 -1.81
N VAL A 70 5.37 -14.63 -1.22
CA VAL A 70 4.98 -14.05 0.07
C VAL A 70 5.96 -14.45 1.16
N LYS A 71 6.29 -15.75 1.28
CA LYS A 71 7.25 -16.25 2.26
C LYS A 71 8.61 -15.58 2.13
N ARG A 72 9.11 -15.37 0.91
CA ARG A 72 10.40 -14.67 0.66
C ARG A 72 10.36 -13.21 1.12
N LEU A 73 9.26 -12.49 0.82
CA LEU A 73 9.10 -11.09 1.22
C LEU A 73 8.97 -10.96 2.76
N ALA A 74 8.21 -11.87 3.39
CA ALA A 74 8.07 -11.93 4.84
C ALA A 74 9.42 -12.21 5.53
N LEU A 75 10.19 -13.18 5.05
CA LEU A 75 11.53 -13.49 5.58
C LEU A 75 12.53 -12.34 5.37
N ALA A 76 12.33 -11.51 4.35
CA ALA A 76 13.12 -10.29 4.18
C ALA A 76 12.75 -9.17 5.18
N GLY A 77 11.62 -9.31 5.89
CA GLY A 77 11.16 -8.40 6.94
C GLY A 77 10.03 -7.46 6.51
N ALA A 78 9.29 -7.77 5.43
CA ALA A 78 8.11 -6.99 5.07
C ALA A 78 7.04 -7.07 6.16
N ASP A 79 6.44 -5.95 6.53
CA ASP A 79 5.32 -5.88 7.49
C ASP A 79 3.96 -6.01 6.78
N MET A 80 3.90 -5.60 5.52
CA MET A 80 2.74 -5.77 4.65
C MET A 80 3.18 -6.26 3.27
N VAL A 81 2.37 -7.13 2.64
CA VAL A 81 2.57 -7.62 1.26
C VAL A 81 1.25 -7.56 0.52
N THR A 82 1.25 -7.15 -0.77
CA THR A 82 0.05 -7.16 -1.59
C THR A 82 -0.04 -8.37 -2.50
N VAL A 83 -1.28 -8.86 -2.64
CA VAL A 83 -1.72 -9.80 -3.67
C VAL A 83 -2.92 -9.21 -4.41
N HIS A 84 -3.22 -9.65 -5.64
CA HIS A 84 -4.45 -9.26 -6.31
C HIS A 84 -5.66 -10.06 -5.83
N ALA A 85 -6.75 -9.39 -5.43
CA ALA A 85 -7.99 -10.06 -5.04
C ALA A 85 -8.62 -10.89 -6.19
N SER A 86 -8.41 -10.45 -7.44
CA SER A 86 -8.86 -11.16 -8.64
C SER A 86 -8.21 -12.53 -8.85
N GLY A 87 -7.16 -12.87 -8.11
CA GLY A 87 -6.56 -14.22 -8.09
C GLY A 87 -7.42 -15.28 -7.40
N GLY A 88 -8.52 -14.86 -6.76
CA GLY A 88 -9.48 -15.74 -6.10
C GLY A 88 -9.14 -16.09 -4.66
N ILE A 89 -10.15 -16.67 -3.98
CA ILE A 89 -10.08 -16.95 -2.54
C ILE A 89 -8.93 -17.91 -2.20
N GLU A 90 -8.73 -18.94 -3.01
CA GLU A 90 -7.69 -19.95 -2.75
C GLU A 90 -6.27 -19.36 -2.80
N MET A 91 -5.96 -18.55 -3.83
CA MET A 91 -4.67 -17.89 -3.93
C MET A 91 -4.43 -16.94 -2.73
N MET A 92 -5.45 -16.18 -2.34
CA MET A 92 -5.39 -15.27 -1.20
C MET A 92 -5.19 -16.03 0.13
N ARG A 93 -5.92 -17.14 0.33
CA ARG A 93 -5.81 -17.96 1.53
C ARG A 93 -4.40 -18.54 1.69
N VAL A 94 -3.87 -19.11 0.62
CA VAL A 94 -2.51 -19.68 0.62
C VAL A 94 -1.45 -18.59 0.84
N ALA A 95 -1.65 -17.40 0.29
CA ALA A 95 -0.80 -16.24 0.58
C ALA A 95 -0.79 -15.90 2.09
N LYS A 96 -1.98 -15.87 2.72
CA LYS A 96 -2.10 -15.57 4.16
C LYS A 96 -1.44 -16.63 5.03
N GLU A 97 -1.62 -17.92 4.71
CA GLU A 97 -1.02 -19.04 5.46
C GLU A 97 0.52 -19.01 5.44
N ASN A 98 1.13 -18.42 4.40
CA ASN A 98 2.58 -18.34 4.23
C ASN A 98 3.17 -16.98 4.60
N ALA A 99 2.35 -16.07 5.16
CA ALA A 99 2.73 -14.69 5.45
C ALA A 99 3.66 -14.51 6.67
N GLY A 100 3.75 -15.52 7.55
CA GLY A 100 4.47 -15.37 8.81
C GLY A 100 3.91 -14.21 9.65
N HIS A 101 4.74 -13.22 9.93
CA HIS A 101 4.36 -12.01 10.68
C HIS A 101 3.74 -10.91 9.79
N SER A 102 3.84 -11.04 8.45
CA SER A 102 3.38 -10.02 7.52
C SER A 102 1.86 -9.96 7.42
N LYS A 103 1.31 -8.77 7.28
CA LYS A 103 -0.10 -8.58 6.89
C LYS A 103 -0.24 -8.74 5.37
N ILE A 104 -1.24 -9.51 4.93
CA ILE A 104 -1.56 -9.64 3.51
C ILE A 104 -2.71 -8.72 3.15
N LEU A 105 -2.49 -7.89 2.14
CA LEU A 105 -3.47 -6.93 1.65
C LEU A 105 -3.91 -7.31 0.24
N ALA A 106 -5.23 -7.38 0.02
CA ALA A 106 -5.79 -7.62 -1.31
C ALA A 106 -5.93 -6.32 -2.10
N VAL A 107 -5.28 -6.19 -3.23
CA VAL A 107 -5.55 -5.12 -4.20
C VAL A 107 -6.87 -5.41 -4.88
N THR A 108 -7.87 -4.53 -4.71
CA THR A 108 -9.21 -4.69 -5.28
C THR A 108 -9.21 -4.30 -6.77
N VAL A 109 -9.40 -3.01 -7.06
CA VAL A 109 -9.32 -2.47 -8.42
C VAL A 109 -8.26 -1.38 -8.45
N LEU A 110 -7.43 -1.38 -9.49
CA LEU A 110 -6.38 -0.37 -9.65
C LEU A 110 -6.99 1.04 -9.78
N THR A 111 -6.39 2.02 -9.11
CA THR A 111 -6.86 3.40 -9.11
C THR A 111 -6.78 4.09 -10.47
N SER A 112 -6.09 3.50 -11.44
CA SER A 112 -6.03 3.95 -12.84
C SER A 112 -7.28 3.63 -13.65
N PHE A 113 -8.12 2.67 -13.21
CA PHE A 113 -9.37 2.35 -13.91
C PHE A 113 -10.34 3.53 -13.86
N ARG A 114 -10.96 3.83 -15.02
CA ARG A 114 -11.98 4.87 -15.14
C ARG A 114 -13.36 4.35 -14.78
N GLY A 115 -14.22 5.24 -14.27
CA GLY A 115 -15.60 4.93 -13.91
C GLY A 115 -15.76 4.28 -12.54
N SER A 116 -17.01 4.05 -12.16
CA SER A 116 -17.37 3.45 -10.87
C SER A 116 -17.16 1.94 -10.90
N GLN A 117 -16.35 1.43 -9.98
CA GLN A 117 -16.05 0.00 -9.81
C GLN A 117 -16.63 -0.55 -8.50
N ASN A 118 -17.57 0.17 -7.88
CA ASN A 118 -18.03 -0.07 -6.51
C ASN A 118 -18.51 -1.50 -6.25
N LYS A 119 -19.29 -2.08 -7.19
CA LYS A 119 -19.81 -3.46 -7.06
C LYS A 119 -18.67 -4.49 -7.09
N ILE A 120 -17.69 -4.29 -7.99
CA ILE A 120 -16.53 -5.17 -8.13
C ILE A 120 -15.64 -5.04 -6.90
N VAL A 121 -15.35 -3.82 -6.45
CA VAL A 121 -14.56 -3.57 -5.23
C VAL A 121 -15.19 -4.23 -4.01
N LEU A 122 -16.52 -4.08 -3.81
CA LEU A 122 -17.21 -4.72 -2.69
C LEU A 122 -17.17 -6.26 -2.78
N LYS A 123 -17.34 -6.83 -3.99
CA LYS A 123 -17.22 -8.29 -4.20
C LYS A 123 -15.82 -8.76 -3.81
N LEU A 124 -14.77 -8.15 -4.37
CA LEU A 124 -13.37 -8.52 -4.11
C LEU A 124 -12.98 -8.33 -2.64
N ALA A 125 -13.47 -7.29 -1.98
CA ALA A 125 -13.25 -7.06 -0.56
C ALA A 125 -13.89 -8.17 0.32
N ARG A 126 -15.09 -8.64 -0.02
CA ARG A 126 -15.75 -9.78 0.65
C ARG A 126 -15.00 -11.10 0.42
N GLU A 127 -14.45 -11.30 -0.78
CA GLU A 127 -13.64 -12.48 -1.08
C GLU A 127 -12.32 -12.45 -0.30
N ALA A 128 -11.69 -11.29 -0.15
CA ALA A 128 -10.50 -11.10 0.69
C ALA A 128 -10.82 -11.38 2.18
N GLU A 129 -11.96 -10.91 2.69
CA GLU A 129 -12.42 -11.19 4.04
C GLU A 129 -12.67 -12.69 4.27
N LYS A 130 -13.32 -13.37 3.31
CA LYS A 130 -13.53 -14.84 3.34
C LYS A 130 -12.21 -15.62 3.30
N ALA A 131 -11.21 -15.10 2.61
CA ALA A 131 -9.88 -15.70 2.55
C ALA A 131 -9.05 -15.46 3.82
N GLY A 132 -9.56 -14.68 4.80
CA GLY A 132 -8.88 -14.38 6.06
C GLY A 132 -7.73 -13.38 5.94
N LEU A 133 -7.74 -12.50 4.94
CA LEU A 133 -6.72 -11.49 4.77
C LEU A 133 -6.81 -10.40 5.86
N ASP A 134 -5.74 -9.61 6.00
CA ASP A 134 -5.65 -8.56 7.01
C ASP A 134 -6.22 -7.22 6.53
N GLY A 135 -6.23 -6.99 5.20
CA GLY A 135 -6.68 -5.71 4.66
C GLY A 135 -6.88 -5.72 3.16
N ILE A 136 -7.34 -4.56 2.68
CA ILE A 136 -7.53 -4.28 1.25
C ILE A 136 -6.83 -2.98 0.86
N VAL A 137 -6.44 -2.89 -0.40
CA VAL A 137 -6.05 -1.64 -1.06
C VAL A 137 -7.21 -1.20 -1.95
N CYS A 138 -7.76 -0.02 -1.68
CA CYS A 138 -8.86 0.57 -2.45
C CYS A 138 -8.70 2.09 -2.57
N SER A 139 -9.39 2.72 -3.53
CA SER A 139 -9.37 4.18 -3.66
C SER A 139 -10.20 4.85 -2.56
N GLY A 140 -9.88 6.12 -2.25
CA GLY A 140 -10.66 6.91 -1.28
C GLY A 140 -12.14 7.03 -1.63
N HIS A 141 -12.47 7.05 -2.94
CA HIS A 141 -13.87 7.09 -3.41
C HIS A 141 -14.67 5.81 -3.12
N GLU A 142 -13.99 4.71 -2.84
CA GLU A 142 -14.59 3.39 -2.61
C GLU A 142 -14.81 3.09 -1.12
N LEU A 143 -14.20 3.85 -0.22
CA LEU A 143 -14.23 3.61 1.24
C LEU A 143 -15.66 3.45 1.79
N LYS A 144 -16.60 4.30 1.34
CA LYS A 144 -18.00 4.22 1.78
C LYS A 144 -18.68 2.88 1.44
N TYR A 145 -18.26 2.22 0.36
CA TYR A 145 -18.85 0.94 -0.06
C TYR A 145 -18.27 -0.27 0.68
N VAL A 146 -17.05 -0.11 1.21
CA VAL A 146 -16.35 -1.16 1.99
C VAL A 146 -16.33 -0.86 3.49
N SER A 147 -17.11 0.12 3.94
CA SER A 147 -17.15 0.55 5.36
C SER A 147 -17.52 -0.57 6.34
N LYS A 148 -18.38 -1.52 5.91
CA LYS A 148 -18.82 -2.67 6.72
C LYS A 148 -17.91 -3.89 6.63
N ILE A 149 -16.83 -3.84 5.84
CA ILE A 149 -15.84 -4.92 5.73
C ILE A 149 -14.85 -4.78 6.89
N SER A 150 -14.64 -5.88 7.63
CA SER A 150 -13.78 -5.90 8.83
C SER A 150 -12.29 -6.03 8.51
N LEU A 151 -11.85 -5.50 7.37
CA LEU A 151 -10.45 -5.49 6.92
C LEU A 151 -9.85 -4.09 7.03
N LEU A 152 -8.54 -3.99 7.22
CA LEU A 152 -7.80 -2.72 7.12
C LEU A 152 -7.98 -2.10 5.72
N LYS A 153 -8.17 -0.79 5.65
CA LYS A 153 -8.29 -0.01 4.40
C LYS A 153 -7.02 0.80 4.19
N VAL A 154 -6.20 0.37 3.24
CA VAL A 154 -4.98 1.07 2.79
C VAL A 154 -5.31 1.85 1.53
N VAL A 155 -5.14 3.17 1.56
CA VAL A 155 -5.65 4.08 0.53
C VAL A 155 -4.52 4.82 -0.16
N PRO A 156 -4.21 4.49 -1.43
CA PRO A 156 -3.31 5.26 -2.28
C PRO A 156 -4.04 6.45 -2.94
N GLY A 157 -3.29 7.25 -3.70
CA GLY A 157 -3.87 8.40 -4.40
C GLY A 157 -4.18 9.58 -3.50
N ILE A 158 -3.51 9.70 -2.38
CA ILE A 158 -3.66 10.80 -1.44
C ILE A 158 -2.90 12.03 -1.95
N ARG A 159 -3.59 13.18 -1.95
CA ARG A 159 -3.02 14.47 -2.36
C ARG A 159 -3.43 15.58 -1.40
N PRO A 160 -2.53 16.52 -1.07
CA PRO A 160 -2.91 17.77 -0.41
C PRO A 160 -3.91 18.54 -1.26
N LYS A 161 -4.72 19.41 -0.61
CA LYS A 161 -5.79 20.16 -1.28
C LYS A 161 -5.27 20.99 -2.47
N ASP A 162 -4.09 21.58 -2.33
CA ASP A 162 -3.50 22.51 -3.30
C ASP A 162 -2.42 21.86 -4.19
N TYR A 163 -2.47 20.52 -4.34
CA TYR A 163 -1.50 19.80 -5.16
C TYR A 163 -1.84 19.89 -6.65
N ASN A 164 -1.25 20.87 -7.36
CA ASN A 164 -1.53 21.22 -8.76
C ASN A 164 -0.59 20.55 -9.79
N LYS A 165 0.26 19.60 -9.41
CA LYS A 165 1.15 18.94 -10.38
C LYS A 165 0.34 17.99 -11.26
N LYS A 166 0.53 18.06 -12.59
CA LYS A 166 -0.01 17.09 -13.56
C LYS A 166 0.47 15.69 -13.16
N ASP A 167 -0.47 14.77 -12.98
CA ASP A 167 -0.26 13.48 -12.35
C ASP A 167 -1.17 12.44 -13.03
N ASP A 168 -0.77 11.18 -13.05
CA ASP A 168 -1.56 10.04 -13.58
C ASP A 168 -2.64 9.57 -12.61
N GLN A 169 -2.60 10.01 -11.33
CA GLN A 169 -3.62 9.70 -10.34
C GLN A 169 -4.88 10.55 -10.58
N LYS A 170 -5.93 9.87 -11.08
CA LYS A 170 -7.21 10.52 -11.44
C LYS A 170 -8.25 10.48 -10.32
N ARG A 171 -8.07 9.60 -9.34
CA ARG A 171 -9.01 9.34 -8.25
C ARG A 171 -8.35 9.68 -6.92
N THR A 172 -8.16 10.99 -6.69
CA THR A 172 -7.47 11.52 -5.51
C THR A 172 -8.44 11.97 -4.43
N VAL A 173 -8.01 11.89 -3.17
CA VAL A 173 -8.68 12.44 -1.99
C VAL A 173 -7.63 13.08 -1.08
N THR A 174 -8.04 14.02 -0.23
CA THR A 174 -7.13 14.59 0.76
C THR A 174 -6.91 13.63 1.94
N PRO A 175 -5.79 13.77 2.68
CA PRO A 175 -5.55 12.96 3.88
C PRO A 175 -6.73 13.01 4.87
N LYS A 176 -7.23 14.22 5.14
CA LYS A 176 -8.33 14.46 6.09
C LYS A 176 -9.64 13.79 5.64
N GLU A 177 -9.97 13.88 4.35
CA GLU A 177 -11.14 13.22 3.78
C GLU A 177 -11.02 11.70 3.86
N ALA A 178 -9.88 11.11 3.48
CA ALA A 178 -9.67 9.67 3.53
C ALA A 178 -9.81 9.11 4.96
N ILE A 179 -9.24 9.78 5.96
CA ILE A 179 -9.39 9.39 7.37
C ILE A 179 -10.87 9.47 7.81
N LYS A 180 -11.57 10.57 7.46
CA LYS A 180 -12.99 10.74 7.78
C LYS A 180 -13.85 9.64 7.16
N LEU A 181 -13.48 9.14 5.99
CA LEU A 181 -14.15 8.05 5.28
C LEU A 181 -13.76 6.65 5.76
N GLY A 182 -12.87 6.54 6.75
CA GLY A 182 -12.49 5.27 7.38
C GLY A 182 -11.23 4.61 6.82
N ALA A 183 -10.30 5.37 6.23
CA ALA A 183 -8.98 4.86 5.89
C ALA A 183 -8.16 4.57 7.16
N ASP A 184 -7.54 3.38 7.22
CA ASP A 184 -6.62 3.00 8.30
C ASP A 184 -5.20 3.49 8.00
N TYR A 185 -4.77 3.37 6.73
CA TYR A 185 -3.47 3.84 6.25
C TYR A 185 -3.60 4.65 4.96
N LEU A 186 -2.76 5.66 4.83
CA LEU A 186 -2.66 6.55 3.68
C LEU A 186 -1.33 6.32 2.96
N VAL A 187 -1.37 6.02 1.65
CA VAL A 187 -0.14 5.87 0.85
C VAL A 187 0.10 7.15 0.06
N ILE A 188 1.20 7.83 0.36
CA ILE A 188 1.60 9.11 -0.22
C ILE A 188 2.97 8.98 -0.86
N GLY A 189 3.07 9.26 -2.16
CA GLY A 189 4.32 9.20 -2.93
C GLY A 189 4.81 10.60 -3.31
N ARG A 190 4.61 10.96 -4.57
CA ARG A 190 5.11 12.18 -5.22
C ARG A 190 4.95 13.50 -4.45
N PRO A 191 3.87 13.76 -3.71
CA PRO A 191 3.80 14.96 -2.85
C PRO A 191 4.97 15.08 -1.87
N ILE A 192 5.47 13.95 -1.37
CA ILE A 192 6.62 13.90 -0.46
C ILE A 192 7.92 13.67 -1.23
N THR A 193 7.98 12.63 -2.09
CA THR A 193 9.24 12.20 -2.72
C THR A 193 9.78 13.16 -3.78
N LYS A 194 8.93 14.02 -4.37
CA LYS A 194 9.33 15.07 -5.33
C LYS A 194 9.44 16.46 -4.69
N SER A 195 9.34 16.56 -3.37
CA SER A 195 9.59 17.79 -2.64
C SER A 195 11.10 18.03 -2.48
N LYS A 196 11.51 19.29 -2.46
CA LYS A 196 12.88 19.68 -2.08
C LYS A 196 13.15 19.40 -0.60
N ASP A 197 12.11 19.46 0.24
CA ASP A 197 12.15 19.16 1.67
C ASP A 197 11.04 18.14 2.00
N PRO A 198 11.34 16.81 1.94
CA PRO A 198 10.37 15.76 2.26
C PRO A 198 9.80 15.83 3.68
N PRO A 199 10.57 16.14 4.75
CA PRO A 199 10.02 16.37 6.09
C PRO A 199 9.03 17.52 6.18
N GLN A 200 9.30 18.65 5.53
CA GLN A 200 8.35 19.77 5.49
C GLN A 200 7.08 19.37 4.74
N ALA A 201 7.22 18.80 3.54
CA ALA A 201 6.07 18.33 2.76
C ALA A 201 5.21 17.30 3.52
N PHE A 202 5.82 16.46 4.35
CA PHE A 202 5.08 15.54 5.22
C PHE A 202 4.29 16.29 6.31
N ARG A 203 4.87 17.30 6.95
CA ARG A 203 4.19 18.09 8.00
C ARG A 203 3.00 18.90 7.49
N GLU A 204 2.99 19.24 6.20
CA GLU A 204 1.93 20.00 5.53
C GLU A 204 0.77 19.13 5.01
N MET A 205 0.79 17.81 5.26
CA MET A 205 -0.29 16.85 4.89
C MET A 205 -1.43 16.88 5.90
#